data_0835185d782b724d453e9c5fe2bd6baa
#
_entry.id   0835185d782b724d453e9c5fe2bd6baa
#
_cell.length_a   1.000
_cell.length_b   1.000
_cell.length_c   1.000
_cell.angle_alpha   90.00
_cell.angle_beta   90.00
_cell.angle_gamma   90.00
#
_symmetry.space_group_name_H-M   'P 1'
#
loop_
_entity.id
_entity.type
_entity.pdbx_description
1 polymer ?
#
loop_
_entity_poly.entity_id
_entity_poly.type
_entity_poly.pdbx_seq_one_letter_code
_entity_poly.pdbx_strand_id
1 'polypeptide(L)'
;MISLWDSSESDVFKVSLHMESGLPDHGTGFSIFGARAFRNYSRIAKRAIQGFFALSLALGAIGPNPFVSAEDPLSGLIKRHFPISSSNRRDNGEMLQLFRPWANEVGKSVVQVLTDGTPTCLGMVVAPDGLIVTKRSELSGEPLTVRLPSGEVTPVTLLAARRESDLALLKVTQPVNDWIPIRLADSDTSPIGSFIFSVGRGGMPIGLGTVSAKERSVPHQGRLGMFLMDHDGHATVEHVWPTGGAAAAGVREGDRIVAIDGRNETNRLRVIESLRERFPGESVRLTIRRGKGETLDLVAKIQDVGMMQESENDSKINGPRSTRLSGFERAMQHDTVINPDQCGGPVVDTSGRVVGMNIARAGRVVSYALPSTLVRAAIDRMTAESANMSASK
;
A
#
# COMPACT_ATOMS: atom_id res chain seq x y z
N MET A 1 27.16 16.29 21.93
CA MET A 1 28.21 16.56 20.94
C MET A 1 27.50 16.80 19.63
N ILE A 2 27.28 18.05 19.30
CA ILE A 2 26.54 18.57 18.14
C ILE A 2 27.55 18.66 17.02
N SER A 3 27.33 18.01 15.88
CA SER A 3 28.05 18.30 14.65
C SER A 3 27.10 18.85 13.61
N LEU A 4 27.26 20.13 13.36
CA LEU A 4 26.74 20.88 12.24
C LEU A 4 27.26 20.28 10.92
N TRP A 5 26.38 20.02 9.99
CA TRP A 5 26.74 19.80 8.58
C TRP A 5 26.53 21.09 7.82
N ASP A 6 27.66 21.61 7.35
CA ASP A 6 27.81 22.79 6.55
C ASP A 6 27.40 22.47 5.09
N SER A 7 26.65 23.37 4.53
CA SER A 7 26.15 23.30 3.15
C SER A 7 27.04 24.11 2.24
N SER A 8 27.96 23.47 1.55
CA SER A 8 28.54 24.00 0.30
C SER A 8 29.22 22.85 -0.43
N GLU A 9 28.58 22.38 -1.49
CA GLU A 9 29.20 22.05 -2.76
C GLU A 9 28.19 21.38 -3.69
N SER A 10 27.86 22.11 -4.74
CA SER A 10 27.10 21.66 -5.88
C SER A 10 28.02 20.86 -6.80
N ASP A 11 27.87 19.55 -6.90
CA ASP A 11 28.43 18.78 -8.01
C ASP A 11 27.32 18.08 -8.79
N VAL A 12 27.01 18.74 -9.90
CA VAL A 12 26.17 18.20 -10.96
C VAL A 12 27.01 17.24 -11.79
N PHE A 13 26.81 15.95 -11.67
CA PHE A 13 27.37 14.98 -12.60
C PHE A 13 26.67 15.11 -13.96
N LYS A 14 27.27 15.92 -14.85
CA LYS A 14 27.04 15.85 -16.31
C LYS A 14 27.89 14.72 -16.86
N VAL A 15 27.30 13.59 -17.22
CA VAL A 15 27.95 12.62 -18.10
C VAL A 15 27.81 13.14 -19.53
N SER A 16 28.88 13.74 -20.03
CA SER A 16 29.03 14.09 -21.45
C SER A 16 29.76 12.97 -22.14
N LEU A 17 29.07 12.22 -23.02
CA LEU A 17 29.69 11.28 -23.93
C LEU A 17 30.36 12.07 -25.06
N HIS A 18 31.68 12.29 -24.98
CA HIS A 18 32.50 12.69 -26.11
C HIS A 18 32.94 11.42 -26.86
N MET A 19 32.49 11.30 -28.12
CA MET A 19 33.11 10.40 -29.09
C MET A 19 34.29 11.15 -29.72
N GLU A 20 35.50 10.77 -29.35
CA GLU A 20 36.69 11.11 -30.15
C GLU A 20 37.02 9.93 -31.06
N SER A 21 37.07 10.26 -32.34
CA SER A 21 37.58 9.42 -33.42
C SER A 21 39.11 9.46 -33.41
N GLY A 22 39.73 8.34 -33.10
CA GLY A 22 41.17 8.16 -33.23
C GLY A 22 41.52 6.68 -33.38
N LEU A 23 41.70 6.21 -34.59
CA LEU A 23 42.30 4.92 -34.89
C LEU A 23 43.83 4.98 -34.71
N PRO A 24 44.44 3.89 -34.22
CA PRO A 24 45.52 3.28 -34.97
C PRO A 24 45.30 1.79 -35.20
N ASP A 25 45.71 1.44 -36.40
CA ASP A 25 45.84 0.16 -37.03
C ASP A 25 46.82 -0.75 -36.28
N HIS A 26 46.38 -1.93 -35.86
CA HIS A 26 47.20 -3.13 -35.80
C HIS A 26 46.29 -4.39 -35.66
N GLY A 27 46.42 -5.25 -36.67
CA GLY A 27 45.65 -6.45 -36.83
C GLY A 27 45.88 -7.51 -35.75
N THR A 28 44.82 -8.23 -35.49
CA THR A 28 44.77 -9.69 -35.32
C THR A 28 43.32 -10.10 -35.23
N GLY A 29 43.00 -11.17 -35.95
CA GLY A 29 41.66 -11.67 -36.21
C GLY A 29 40.86 -12.06 -34.96
N PHE A 30 39.63 -11.63 -34.98
CA PHE A 30 38.58 -12.28 -34.19
C PHE A 30 37.36 -12.59 -35.08
N SER A 31 37.09 -13.83 -35.07
CA SER A 31 36.14 -14.68 -35.76
C SER A 31 34.74 -14.12 -35.95
N ILE A 32 34.27 -14.25 -37.20
CA ILE A 32 32.93 -14.10 -37.72
C ILE A 32 31.96 -15.15 -37.10
N PHE A 33 31.59 -15.04 -35.86
CA PHE A 33 30.56 -15.91 -35.26
C PHE A 33 29.29 -15.17 -34.75
N GLY A 34 29.32 -13.85 -34.62
CA GLY A 34 28.19 -13.06 -34.09
C GLY A 34 27.08 -12.72 -35.10
N ALA A 35 27.41 -12.62 -36.41
CA ALA A 35 26.49 -12.10 -37.40
C ALA A 35 25.50 -13.13 -38.02
N ARG A 36 25.77 -14.43 -37.85
CA ARG A 36 24.87 -15.48 -38.35
C ARG A 36 23.73 -15.82 -37.39
N ALA A 37 23.90 -15.64 -36.10
CA ALA A 37 22.85 -15.90 -35.09
C ALA A 37 21.72 -14.86 -35.20
N PHE A 38 22.03 -13.60 -35.42
CA PHE A 38 21.00 -12.53 -35.53
C PHE A 38 20.19 -12.61 -36.83
N ARG A 39 20.73 -13.11 -37.92
CA ARG A 39 20.01 -13.28 -39.20
C ARG A 39 19.03 -14.45 -39.20
N ASN A 40 19.27 -15.47 -38.40
CA ASN A 40 18.34 -16.60 -38.26
C ASN A 40 17.14 -16.29 -37.37
N TYR A 41 17.31 -15.44 -36.34
CA TYR A 41 16.21 -15.01 -35.48
C TYR A 41 15.14 -14.18 -36.23
N SER A 42 15.57 -13.30 -37.13
CA SER A 42 14.64 -12.49 -37.94
C SER A 42 13.86 -13.30 -38.99
N ARG A 43 14.40 -14.40 -39.49
CA ARG A 43 13.72 -15.28 -40.47
C ARG A 43 12.68 -16.20 -39.80
N ILE A 44 12.94 -16.65 -38.58
CA ILE A 44 12.00 -17.47 -37.81
C ILE A 44 10.82 -16.60 -37.33
N ALA A 45 11.08 -15.38 -36.87
CA ALA A 45 10.03 -14.43 -36.47
C ALA A 45 9.13 -14.03 -37.65
N LYS A 46 9.69 -13.78 -38.85
CA LYS A 46 8.89 -13.46 -40.05
C LYS A 46 8.05 -14.63 -40.57
N ARG A 47 8.49 -15.86 -40.44
CA ARG A 47 7.70 -17.04 -40.82
C ARG A 47 6.60 -17.35 -39.82
N ALA A 48 6.81 -17.09 -38.53
CA ALA A 48 5.76 -17.19 -37.50
C ALA A 48 4.64 -16.19 -37.71
N ILE A 49 4.95 -14.95 -38.09
CA ILE A 49 3.96 -13.90 -38.35
C ILE A 49 3.17 -14.16 -39.64
N GLN A 50 3.79 -14.69 -40.69
CA GLN A 50 3.09 -15.04 -41.95
C GLN A 50 2.19 -16.30 -41.82
N GLY A 51 2.53 -17.24 -40.90
CA GLY A 51 1.68 -18.39 -40.60
C GLY A 51 0.41 -17.96 -39.79
N PHE A 52 0.49 -16.92 -39.00
CA PHE A 52 -0.65 -16.42 -38.21
C PHE A 52 -1.70 -15.70 -39.05
N PHE A 53 -1.30 -14.97 -40.09
CA PHE A 53 -2.23 -14.27 -41.00
C PHE A 53 -2.96 -15.21 -41.97
N ALA A 54 -2.38 -16.34 -42.31
CA ALA A 54 -3.04 -17.32 -43.19
C ALA A 54 -4.11 -18.18 -42.48
N LEU A 55 -3.98 -18.35 -41.16
CA LEU A 55 -4.95 -19.11 -40.35
C LEU A 55 -6.18 -18.30 -39.95
N SER A 56 -6.06 -16.96 -39.93
CA SER A 56 -7.19 -16.07 -39.58
C SER A 56 -8.22 -15.88 -40.71
N LEU A 57 -7.85 -16.19 -41.93
CA LEU A 57 -8.74 -16.04 -43.12
C LEU A 57 -9.55 -17.31 -43.44
N ALA A 58 -9.24 -18.45 -42.82
CA ALA A 58 -9.94 -19.71 -43.08
C ALA A 58 -11.06 -20.03 -42.07
N LEU A 59 -11.28 -19.21 -41.03
CA LEU A 59 -12.27 -19.44 -39.99
C LEU A 59 -13.43 -18.42 -39.97
N GLY A 60 -13.68 -17.78 -41.08
CA GLY A 60 -14.76 -16.79 -41.28
C GLY A 60 -16.13 -17.36 -41.61
N ALA A 61 -16.57 -18.45 -41.02
CA ALA A 61 -17.94 -18.91 -41.16
C ALA A 61 -18.32 -19.92 -40.07
N ILE A 62 -18.56 -19.51 -38.85
CA ILE A 62 -19.43 -20.22 -37.87
C ILE A 62 -19.89 -19.17 -36.83
N GLY A 63 -21.19 -19.14 -36.57
CA GLY A 63 -21.95 -18.16 -35.81
C GLY A 63 -21.57 -18.04 -34.32
N PRO A 64 -22.27 -17.20 -33.52
CA PRO A 64 -21.83 -16.74 -32.21
C PRO A 64 -21.88 -17.87 -31.19
N ASN A 65 -20.73 -18.29 -30.73
CA ASN A 65 -20.59 -19.21 -29.59
C ASN A 65 -20.15 -18.43 -28.33
N PRO A 66 -20.71 -18.79 -27.17
CA PRO A 66 -20.48 -18.05 -25.93
C PRO A 66 -19.07 -18.32 -25.37
N PHE A 67 -18.43 -17.26 -24.90
CA PHE A 67 -17.32 -17.18 -23.95
C PHE A 67 -16.58 -18.49 -23.63
N VAL A 68 -15.64 -18.85 -24.47
CA VAL A 68 -14.46 -19.61 -24.05
C VAL A 68 -13.38 -18.57 -23.79
N SER A 69 -12.94 -18.43 -22.53
CA SER A 69 -11.80 -17.60 -22.20
C SER A 69 -10.59 -18.19 -22.93
N ALA A 70 -10.11 -17.51 -23.96
CA ALA A 70 -8.89 -17.87 -24.65
C ALA A 70 -7.75 -17.74 -23.62
N GLU A 71 -7.22 -18.86 -23.14
CA GLU A 71 -5.95 -18.84 -22.41
C GLU A 71 -4.89 -18.21 -23.32
N ASP A 72 -4.22 -17.19 -22.79
CA ASP A 72 -3.13 -16.50 -23.47
C ASP A 72 -2.11 -17.53 -23.99
N PRO A 73 -1.79 -17.55 -25.31
CA PRO A 73 -0.82 -18.50 -25.88
C PRO A 73 0.54 -18.50 -25.21
N LEU A 74 0.93 -17.36 -24.60
CA LEU A 74 2.16 -17.24 -23.79
C LEU A 74 2.06 -18.00 -22.46
N SER A 75 0.88 -18.11 -21.86
CA SER A 75 0.68 -18.86 -20.62
C SER A 75 0.88 -20.36 -20.83
N GLY A 76 0.50 -20.89 -22.00
CA GLY A 76 0.73 -22.28 -22.39
C GLY A 76 2.21 -22.59 -22.64
N LEU A 77 2.97 -21.65 -23.21
CA LEU A 77 4.42 -21.79 -23.42
C LEU A 77 5.20 -21.72 -22.10
N ILE A 78 4.84 -20.83 -21.20
CA ILE A 78 5.44 -20.73 -19.85
C ILE A 78 5.13 -21.97 -19.03
N LYS A 79 3.92 -22.50 -19.07
CA LYS A 79 3.55 -23.76 -18.39
C LYS A 79 4.33 -24.97 -18.92
N ARG A 80 4.71 -24.99 -20.21
CA ARG A 80 5.47 -26.10 -20.80
C ARG A 80 6.97 -26.06 -20.46
N HIS A 81 7.57 -24.90 -20.30
CA HIS A 81 9.00 -24.74 -20.05
C HIS A 81 9.37 -24.60 -18.58
N PHE A 82 8.42 -24.19 -17.75
CA PHE A 82 8.60 -24.06 -16.31
C PHE A 82 7.36 -24.59 -15.61
N PRO A 83 7.20 -25.93 -15.51
CA PRO A 83 6.07 -26.50 -14.79
C PRO A 83 6.26 -26.29 -13.29
N ILE A 84 6.03 -25.05 -12.81
CA ILE A 84 5.74 -24.84 -11.40
C ILE A 84 4.31 -25.36 -11.24
N SER A 85 4.19 -26.61 -10.82
CA SER A 85 2.91 -27.16 -10.42
C SER A 85 2.25 -26.20 -9.43
N SER A 86 0.94 -25.97 -9.58
CA SER A 86 0.18 -25.18 -8.60
C SER A 86 0.34 -25.70 -7.16
N SER A 87 0.62 -26.99 -7.02
CA SER A 87 0.95 -27.65 -5.73
C SER A 87 2.28 -27.19 -5.13
N ASN A 88 3.20 -26.65 -5.94
CA ASN A 88 4.49 -26.15 -5.45
C ASN A 88 4.46 -24.65 -5.05
N ARG A 89 3.31 -24.02 -5.14
CA ARG A 89 3.14 -22.62 -4.71
C ARG A 89 2.89 -22.59 -3.21
N ARG A 90 3.54 -21.65 -2.50
CA ARG A 90 3.36 -21.45 -1.06
C ARG A 90 1.91 -21.13 -0.67
N ASP A 91 1.16 -20.49 -1.54
CA ASP A 91 -0.24 -20.08 -1.38
C ASP A 91 -1.23 -21.07 -2.03
N ASN A 92 -0.81 -22.32 -2.28
CA ASN A 92 -1.73 -23.32 -2.83
C ASN A 92 -2.79 -23.75 -1.80
N GLY A 93 -3.89 -24.29 -2.32
CA GLY A 93 -5.04 -24.67 -1.49
C GLY A 93 -4.71 -25.71 -0.40
N GLU A 94 -3.79 -26.63 -0.66
CA GLU A 94 -3.37 -27.67 0.31
C GLU A 94 -2.59 -27.05 1.46
N MET A 95 -1.65 -26.15 1.16
CA MET A 95 -0.91 -25.42 2.19
C MET A 95 -1.83 -24.58 3.05
N LEU A 96 -2.77 -23.85 2.46
CA LEU A 96 -3.73 -23.03 3.21
C LEU A 96 -4.66 -23.88 4.08
N GLN A 97 -5.00 -25.10 3.64
CA GLN A 97 -5.83 -26.03 4.44
C GLN A 97 -5.15 -26.44 5.74
N LEU A 98 -3.81 -26.53 5.79
CA LEU A 98 -3.08 -26.84 7.03
C LEU A 98 -3.36 -25.82 8.14
N PHE A 99 -3.58 -24.56 7.78
CA PHE A 99 -3.83 -23.47 8.73
C PHE A 99 -5.32 -23.23 9.00
N ARG A 100 -6.20 -23.93 8.30
CA ARG A 100 -7.66 -23.76 8.42
C ARG A 100 -8.22 -23.96 9.84
N PRO A 101 -7.75 -24.92 10.65
CA PRO A 101 -8.26 -25.07 12.03
C PRO A 101 -8.08 -23.79 12.85
N TRP A 102 -6.89 -23.19 12.84
CA TRP A 102 -6.62 -21.93 13.55
C TRP A 102 -7.32 -20.74 12.88
N ALA A 103 -7.35 -20.71 11.56
CA ALA A 103 -8.03 -19.64 10.82
C ALA A 103 -9.54 -19.62 11.13
N ASN A 104 -10.19 -20.78 11.26
CA ASN A 104 -11.60 -20.88 11.63
C ASN A 104 -11.87 -20.30 13.02
N GLU A 105 -11.00 -20.57 14.00
CA GLU A 105 -11.15 -19.99 15.35
C GLU A 105 -10.94 -18.48 15.35
N VAL A 106 -9.85 -18.01 14.77
CA VAL A 106 -9.51 -16.59 14.70
C VAL A 106 -10.51 -15.81 13.86
N GLY A 107 -10.99 -16.39 12.77
CA GLY A 107 -11.92 -15.75 11.84
C GLY A 107 -13.31 -15.45 12.41
N LYS A 108 -13.68 -16.08 13.53
CA LYS A 108 -14.90 -15.74 14.28
C LYS A 108 -14.86 -14.32 14.84
N SER A 109 -13.66 -13.79 15.05
CA SER A 109 -13.41 -12.44 15.58
C SER A 109 -13.07 -11.43 14.47
N VAL A 110 -13.11 -11.81 13.19
CA VAL A 110 -12.74 -10.94 12.06
C VAL A 110 -13.99 -10.45 11.34
N VAL A 111 -14.08 -9.14 11.13
CA VAL A 111 -15.15 -8.48 10.39
C VAL A 111 -14.61 -7.76 9.16
N GLN A 112 -15.46 -7.54 8.18
CA GLN A 112 -15.17 -6.66 7.04
C GLN A 112 -15.75 -5.28 7.33
N VAL A 113 -14.91 -4.26 7.32
CA VAL A 113 -15.36 -2.86 7.42
C VAL A 113 -15.71 -2.36 6.03
N LEU A 114 -16.87 -1.69 5.94
CA LEU A 114 -17.35 -1.07 4.71
C LEU A 114 -17.57 0.42 4.94
N THR A 115 -17.16 1.20 3.95
CA THR A 115 -17.46 2.64 3.87
C THR A 115 -18.35 2.85 2.65
N ASP A 116 -19.52 3.47 2.86
CA ASP A 116 -20.52 3.64 1.79
C ASP A 116 -20.81 2.33 1.03
N GLY A 117 -20.97 1.24 1.79
CA GLY A 117 -21.24 -0.11 1.25
C GLY A 117 -20.05 -0.80 0.57
N THR A 118 -18.93 -0.11 0.36
CA THR A 118 -17.73 -0.66 -0.28
C THR A 118 -16.76 -1.24 0.76
N PRO A 119 -16.27 -2.49 0.61
CA PRO A 119 -15.24 -3.05 1.47
C PRO A 119 -13.96 -2.20 1.44
N THR A 120 -13.49 -1.74 2.60
CA THR A 120 -12.31 -0.88 2.72
C THR A 120 -11.17 -1.52 3.49
N CYS A 121 -11.46 -2.26 4.56
CA CYS A 121 -10.47 -2.96 5.36
C CYS A 121 -11.12 -4.08 6.19
N LEU A 122 -10.30 -4.88 6.84
CA LEU A 122 -10.76 -5.80 7.89
C LEU A 122 -10.73 -5.11 9.25
N GLY A 123 -11.42 -5.71 10.21
CA GLY A 123 -11.36 -5.33 11.61
C GLY A 123 -11.35 -6.56 12.50
N MET A 124 -10.91 -6.38 13.74
CA MET A 124 -10.88 -7.41 14.77
C MET A 124 -11.80 -7.01 15.93
N VAL A 125 -12.70 -7.89 16.29
CA VAL A 125 -13.53 -7.73 17.49
C VAL A 125 -12.65 -7.85 18.73
N VAL A 126 -12.65 -6.86 19.60
CA VAL A 126 -11.75 -6.81 20.77
C VAL A 126 -12.48 -6.87 22.12
N ALA A 127 -13.80 -6.71 22.10
CA ALA A 127 -14.62 -6.84 23.31
C ALA A 127 -16.00 -7.46 23.00
N PRO A 128 -16.63 -8.14 23.99
CA PRO A 128 -17.89 -8.83 23.77
C PRO A 128 -19.09 -7.91 23.54
N ASP A 129 -18.92 -6.62 23.74
CA ASP A 129 -19.93 -5.58 23.51
C ASP A 129 -19.85 -4.97 22.09
N GLY A 130 -19.12 -5.63 21.16
CA GLY A 130 -19.01 -5.20 19.77
C GLY A 130 -18.03 -4.04 19.53
N LEU A 131 -16.96 -3.98 20.33
CA LEU A 131 -15.86 -3.07 20.10
C LEU A 131 -14.92 -3.69 19.05
N ILE A 132 -14.54 -2.92 18.03
CA ILE A 132 -13.77 -3.39 16.87
C ILE A 132 -12.58 -2.48 16.64
N VAL A 133 -11.36 -3.03 16.56
CA VAL A 133 -10.18 -2.32 16.09
C VAL A 133 -9.97 -2.54 14.61
N THR A 134 -9.63 -1.47 13.89
CA THR A 134 -9.38 -1.51 12.44
C THR A 134 -8.32 -0.49 12.04
N LYS A 135 -7.96 -0.49 10.75
CA LYS A 135 -7.03 0.48 10.17
C LYS A 135 -7.73 1.82 9.92
N ARG A 136 -7.14 2.92 10.43
CA ARG A 136 -7.72 4.27 10.34
C ARG A 136 -7.66 4.87 8.94
N SER A 137 -6.51 4.79 8.27
CA SER A 137 -6.25 5.52 7.02
C SER A 137 -7.08 5.03 5.82
N GLU A 138 -7.72 3.87 5.92
CA GLU A 138 -8.65 3.36 4.90
C GLU A 138 -10.11 3.79 5.16
N LEU A 139 -10.42 4.34 6.34
CA LEU A 139 -11.76 4.83 6.66
C LEU A 139 -11.96 6.19 5.99
N SER A 140 -12.59 6.22 4.82
CA SER A 140 -12.87 7.45 4.08
C SER A 140 -14.35 7.52 3.72
N GLY A 141 -15.08 8.45 4.35
CA GLY A 141 -16.52 8.64 4.10
C GLY A 141 -17.43 7.92 5.09
N GLU A 142 -18.71 8.12 4.92
CA GLU A 142 -19.79 7.55 5.72
C GLU A 142 -20.95 7.13 4.79
N PRO A 143 -21.82 6.20 5.16
CA PRO A 143 -21.90 5.54 6.47
C PRO A 143 -20.85 4.42 6.64
N LEU A 144 -20.43 4.23 7.90
CA LEU A 144 -19.58 3.10 8.29
C LEU A 144 -20.45 1.92 8.71
N THR A 145 -20.18 0.77 8.15
CA THR A 145 -20.83 -0.50 8.52
C THR A 145 -19.79 -1.61 8.62
N VAL A 146 -20.13 -2.69 9.30
CA VAL A 146 -19.31 -3.89 9.35
C VAL A 146 -20.12 -5.09 8.90
N ARG A 147 -19.50 -5.96 8.10
CA ARG A 147 -20.05 -7.27 7.76
C ARG A 147 -19.46 -8.32 8.67
N LEU A 148 -20.34 -9.00 9.40
CA LEU A 148 -20.02 -10.04 10.37
C LEU A 148 -19.53 -11.33 9.69
N PRO A 149 -18.91 -12.26 10.43
CA PRO A 149 -18.63 -13.61 9.93
C PRO A 149 -19.86 -14.32 9.35
N SER A 150 -21.04 -14.12 9.95
CA SER A 150 -22.32 -14.62 9.45
C SER A 150 -22.74 -14.10 8.08
N GLY A 151 -22.19 -12.93 7.66
CA GLY A 151 -22.59 -12.21 6.46
C GLY A 151 -23.54 -11.04 6.72
N GLU A 152 -24.10 -10.94 7.89
CA GLU A 152 -24.94 -9.81 8.33
C GLU A 152 -24.15 -8.51 8.34
N VAL A 153 -24.80 -7.40 7.99
CA VAL A 153 -24.21 -6.06 7.98
C VAL A 153 -24.87 -5.21 9.05
N THR A 154 -24.06 -4.62 9.93
CA THR A 154 -24.53 -3.76 11.02
C THR A 154 -23.82 -2.42 11.01
N PRO A 155 -24.52 -1.32 11.38
CA PRO A 155 -23.92 0.00 11.44
C PRO A 155 -22.96 0.12 12.63
N VAL A 156 -21.88 0.90 12.41
CA VAL A 156 -20.88 1.20 13.43
C VAL A 156 -20.60 2.71 13.48
N THR A 157 -20.12 3.18 14.62
CA THR A 157 -19.61 4.53 14.78
C THR A 157 -18.14 4.53 15.13
N LEU A 158 -17.41 5.54 14.68
CA LEU A 158 -16.04 5.78 15.09
C LEU A 158 -16.02 6.28 16.53
N LEU A 159 -15.46 5.49 17.45
CA LEU A 159 -15.38 5.84 18.86
C LEU A 159 -14.11 6.63 19.19
N ALA A 160 -12.96 6.18 18.66
CA ALA A 160 -11.66 6.82 18.83
C ALA A 160 -10.72 6.47 17.67
N ALA A 161 -9.69 7.30 17.47
CA ALA A 161 -8.68 7.05 16.46
C ALA A 161 -7.29 7.50 16.92
N ARG A 162 -6.26 6.74 16.55
CA ARG A 162 -4.85 7.04 16.79
C ARG A 162 -4.12 7.25 15.46
N ARG A 163 -3.66 8.48 15.24
CA ARG A 163 -2.95 8.84 14.01
C ARG A 163 -1.58 8.17 13.92
N GLU A 164 -0.87 8.09 15.04
CA GLU A 164 0.50 7.56 15.13
C GLU A 164 0.57 6.08 14.78
N SER A 165 -0.35 5.28 15.31
CA SER A 165 -0.43 3.84 15.04
C SER A 165 -1.33 3.47 13.87
N ASP A 166 -2.02 4.44 13.25
CA ASP A 166 -2.99 4.22 12.17
C ASP A 166 -4.16 3.31 12.56
N LEU A 167 -4.57 3.35 13.83
CA LEU A 167 -5.66 2.54 14.36
C LEU A 167 -6.92 3.37 14.60
N ALA A 168 -8.06 2.73 14.40
CA ALA A 168 -9.38 3.24 14.75
C ALA A 168 -10.14 2.21 15.58
N LEU A 169 -10.92 2.69 16.52
CA LEU A 169 -11.81 1.92 17.36
C LEU A 169 -13.25 2.22 16.95
N LEU A 170 -13.96 1.20 16.51
CA LEU A 170 -15.35 1.30 16.09
C LEU A 170 -16.24 0.64 17.15
N LYS A 171 -17.44 1.16 17.30
CA LYS A 171 -18.49 0.60 18.18
C LYS A 171 -19.72 0.29 17.37
N VAL A 172 -20.22 -0.94 17.52
CA VAL A 172 -21.49 -1.33 16.94
C VAL A 172 -22.62 -0.58 17.63
N THR A 173 -23.55 -0.05 16.83
CA THR A 173 -24.67 0.78 17.34
C THR A 173 -25.93 -0.04 17.63
N GLN A 174 -26.03 -1.23 17.11
CA GLN A 174 -27.16 -2.15 17.31
C GLN A 174 -26.71 -3.37 18.12
N PRO A 175 -27.55 -3.89 19.01
CA PRO A 175 -27.24 -5.12 19.73
C PRO A 175 -27.01 -6.28 18.74
N VAL A 176 -25.84 -6.88 18.80
CA VAL A 176 -25.53 -8.13 18.11
C VAL A 176 -25.04 -9.09 19.18
N ASN A 177 -25.63 -10.27 19.25
CA ASN A 177 -25.25 -11.29 20.20
C ASN A 177 -24.03 -12.09 19.71
N ASP A 178 -23.33 -12.72 20.65
CA ASP A 178 -22.28 -13.73 20.38
C ASP A 178 -21.00 -13.18 19.75
N TRP A 179 -20.60 -11.94 20.11
CA TRP A 179 -19.29 -11.44 19.78
C TRP A 179 -18.19 -12.29 20.44
N ILE A 180 -17.26 -12.77 19.62
CA ILE A 180 -16.09 -13.51 20.09
C ILE A 180 -14.88 -12.59 20.00
N PRO A 181 -14.38 -12.03 21.13
CA PRO A 181 -13.20 -11.17 21.10
C PRO A 181 -11.95 -11.95 20.70
N ILE A 182 -11.12 -11.29 19.88
CA ILE A 182 -9.84 -11.85 19.47
C ILE A 182 -8.86 -11.88 20.65
N ARG A 183 -8.07 -12.94 20.71
CA ARG A 183 -7.02 -13.09 21.73
C ARG A 183 -5.68 -12.71 21.12
N LEU A 184 -5.21 -11.50 21.41
CA LEU A 184 -3.88 -11.03 21.03
C LEU A 184 -2.82 -11.72 21.90
N ALA A 185 -1.70 -12.10 21.29
CA ALA A 185 -0.55 -12.66 22.00
C ALA A 185 0.03 -11.65 23.01
N ASP A 186 0.56 -12.14 24.11
CA ASP A 186 1.12 -11.31 25.19
C ASP A 186 2.56 -10.87 24.92
N SER A 187 3.19 -11.43 23.90
CA SER A 187 4.57 -11.14 23.51
C SER A 187 4.73 -11.06 22.00
N ASP A 188 5.65 -10.25 21.53
CA ASP A 188 5.92 -9.98 20.12
C ASP A 188 7.03 -10.89 19.54
N THR A 189 7.17 -12.11 20.05
CA THR A 189 8.23 -13.04 19.61
C THR A 189 7.86 -13.70 18.28
N SER A 190 8.23 -13.06 17.19
CA SER A 190 8.15 -13.65 15.85
C SER A 190 9.53 -13.58 15.18
N PRO A 191 10.36 -14.64 15.31
CA PRO A 191 11.69 -14.66 14.70
C PRO A 191 11.65 -14.49 13.19
N ILE A 192 12.70 -13.88 12.62
CA ILE A 192 12.85 -13.82 11.14
C ILE A 192 12.83 -15.24 10.58
N GLY A 193 12.13 -15.44 9.46
CA GLY A 193 11.95 -16.73 8.81
C GLY A 193 10.79 -17.56 9.37
N SER A 194 10.17 -17.15 10.49
CA SER A 194 8.97 -17.84 11.00
C SER A 194 7.82 -17.73 10.02
N PHE A 195 7.10 -18.83 9.83
CA PHE A 195 5.86 -18.81 9.07
C PHE A 195 4.76 -18.09 9.84
N ILE A 196 4.03 -17.28 9.14
CA ILE A 196 2.83 -16.60 9.60
C ILE A 196 1.76 -16.66 8.51
N PHE A 197 0.52 -16.51 8.89
CA PHE A 197 -0.59 -16.42 7.94
C PHE A 197 -1.56 -15.31 8.35
N SER A 198 -2.24 -14.76 7.36
CA SER A 198 -3.28 -13.75 7.55
C SER A 198 -4.64 -14.42 7.45
N VAL A 199 -5.58 -13.98 8.28
CA VAL A 199 -6.93 -14.57 8.36
C VAL A 199 -7.97 -13.52 7.95
N GLY A 200 -8.87 -13.93 7.08
CA GLY A 200 -10.01 -13.14 6.64
C GLY A 200 -11.28 -13.45 7.44
N ARG A 201 -12.32 -12.72 7.10
CA ARG A 201 -13.66 -12.93 7.65
C ARG A 201 -14.13 -14.37 7.37
N GLY A 202 -14.74 -15.00 8.37
CA GLY A 202 -15.29 -16.37 8.25
C GLY A 202 -14.23 -17.47 8.23
N GLY A 203 -13.02 -17.20 8.73
CA GLY A 203 -12.01 -18.23 8.95
C GLY A 203 -11.26 -18.70 7.71
N MET A 204 -11.26 -17.90 6.65
CA MET A 204 -10.46 -18.22 5.46
C MET A 204 -9.03 -17.69 5.63
N PRO A 205 -7.99 -18.54 5.49
CA PRO A 205 -6.63 -18.06 5.33
C PRO A 205 -6.53 -17.20 4.06
N ILE A 206 -6.05 -15.96 4.20
CA ILE A 206 -5.84 -15.05 3.06
C ILE A 206 -4.57 -15.40 2.32
N GLY A 207 -3.50 -15.67 3.07
CA GLY A 207 -2.20 -15.99 2.53
C GLY A 207 -1.23 -16.43 3.61
N LEU A 208 -0.24 -17.21 3.20
CA LEU A 208 0.89 -17.66 3.99
C LEU A 208 2.12 -16.84 3.65
N GLY A 209 2.87 -16.43 4.66
CA GLY A 209 4.10 -15.67 4.52
C GLY A 209 5.13 -16.04 5.57
N THR A 210 6.21 -15.29 5.55
CA THR A 210 7.29 -15.37 6.53
C THR A 210 7.63 -13.99 7.06
N VAL A 211 8.05 -13.92 8.31
CA VAL A 211 8.61 -12.71 8.90
C VAL A 211 9.92 -12.39 8.18
N SER A 212 9.94 -11.28 7.43
CA SER A 212 11.07 -10.90 6.58
C SER A 212 12.08 -10.01 7.30
N ALA A 213 11.63 -9.22 8.30
CA ALA A 213 12.51 -8.38 9.12
C ALA A 213 11.93 -8.22 10.52
N LYS A 214 12.85 -8.04 11.50
CA LYS A 214 12.48 -7.72 12.88
C LYS A 214 11.65 -6.45 12.94
N GLU A 215 10.88 -6.33 14.00
CA GLU A 215 10.18 -5.11 14.34
C GLU A 215 11.13 -3.90 14.36
N ARG A 216 10.70 -2.86 13.67
CA ARG A 216 11.45 -1.61 13.59
C ARG A 216 10.50 -0.44 13.36
N SER A 217 11.00 0.75 13.64
CA SER A 217 10.34 1.97 13.17
C SER A 217 10.39 2.06 11.64
N VAL A 218 9.27 2.43 11.04
CA VAL A 218 9.18 2.80 9.63
C VAL A 218 9.05 4.31 9.57
N PRO A 219 10.10 5.04 9.14
CA PRO A 219 10.10 6.50 9.17
C PRO A 219 8.95 7.10 8.38
N HIS A 220 8.47 8.25 8.84
CA HIS A 220 7.39 8.98 8.19
C HIS A 220 7.83 9.57 6.83
N GLN A 221 7.09 9.29 5.78
CA GLN A 221 7.40 9.70 4.41
C GLN A 221 6.24 10.43 3.70
N GLY A 222 5.32 11.02 4.46
CA GLY A 222 4.19 11.78 3.90
C GLY A 222 4.65 13.08 3.23
N ARG A 223 4.19 13.32 2.00
CA ARG A 223 4.45 14.54 1.22
C ARG A 223 3.23 14.91 0.38
N LEU A 224 3.12 16.18 0.00
CA LEU A 224 2.14 16.64 -0.99
C LEU A 224 2.62 16.50 -2.44
N GLY A 225 3.92 16.33 -2.65
CA GLY A 225 4.47 16.30 -4.00
C GLY A 225 4.59 17.69 -4.62
N MET A 226 5.09 18.67 -3.86
CA MET A 226 5.47 19.98 -4.35
C MET A 226 6.80 20.42 -3.75
N PHE A 227 7.57 21.21 -4.49
CA PHE A 227 8.78 21.87 -4.02
C PHE A 227 8.49 23.35 -3.82
N LEU A 228 8.89 23.88 -2.67
CA LEU A 228 8.63 25.27 -2.29
C LEU A 228 9.93 26.07 -2.26
N MET A 229 9.91 27.25 -2.82
CA MET A 229 10.94 28.26 -2.68
C MET A 229 10.41 29.48 -1.93
N ASP A 230 11.30 30.27 -1.38
CA ASP A 230 10.95 31.56 -0.79
C ASP A 230 11.04 32.64 -1.87
N HIS A 231 9.94 33.31 -2.17
CA HIS A 231 9.89 34.47 -3.03
C HIS A 231 9.21 35.63 -2.30
N ASP A 232 9.95 36.66 -2.00
CA ASP A 232 9.48 37.87 -1.29
C ASP A 232 8.87 37.53 0.09
N GLY A 233 9.46 36.57 0.83
CA GLY A 233 8.99 36.13 2.14
C GLY A 233 7.76 35.23 2.09
N HIS A 234 7.39 34.72 0.90
CA HIS A 234 6.25 33.83 0.71
C HIS A 234 6.68 32.47 0.17
N ALA A 235 6.09 31.40 0.72
CA ALA A 235 6.21 30.06 0.21
C ALA A 235 5.56 29.96 -1.18
N THR A 236 6.37 29.90 -2.23
CA THR A 236 5.92 29.80 -3.61
C THR A 236 6.21 28.40 -4.15
N VAL A 237 5.27 27.83 -4.89
CA VAL A 237 5.40 26.52 -5.52
C VAL A 237 6.30 26.66 -6.74
N GLU A 238 7.49 26.07 -6.69
CA GLU A 238 8.46 26.06 -7.80
C GLU A 238 8.26 24.87 -8.72
N HIS A 239 7.91 23.70 -8.14
CA HIS A 239 7.66 22.48 -8.89
C HIS A 239 6.57 21.64 -8.28
N VAL A 240 5.76 20.97 -9.11
CA VAL A 240 4.70 20.04 -8.70
C VAL A 240 4.91 18.68 -9.37
N TRP A 241 5.05 17.63 -8.55
CA TRP A 241 5.11 16.26 -9.06
C TRP A 241 3.76 15.81 -9.61
N PRO A 242 3.69 15.34 -10.87
CA PRO A 242 2.42 14.97 -11.52
C PRO A 242 1.60 13.91 -10.75
N THR A 243 2.31 12.99 -10.07
CA THR A 243 1.72 11.91 -9.27
C THR A 243 1.42 12.32 -7.83
N GLY A 244 1.72 13.57 -7.43
CA GLY A 244 1.55 14.06 -6.08
C GLY A 244 0.13 14.52 -5.76
N GLY A 245 -0.22 14.55 -4.46
CA GLY A 245 -1.51 15.05 -4.00
C GLY A 245 -1.73 16.54 -4.30
N ALA A 246 -0.65 17.35 -4.38
CA ALA A 246 -0.72 18.75 -4.80
C ALA A 246 -1.21 18.87 -6.25
N ALA A 247 -0.64 18.07 -7.17
CA ALA A 247 -1.08 18.04 -8.58
C ALA A 247 -2.55 17.60 -8.69
N ALA A 248 -2.92 16.53 -8.00
CA ALA A 248 -4.30 16.03 -7.99
C ALA A 248 -5.30 17.06 -7.45
N ALA A 249 -4.89 17.93 -6.52
CA ALA A 249 -5.70 19.02 -6.00
C ALA A 249 -5.74 20.25 -6.91
N GLY A 250 -4.93 20.29 -7.99
CA GLY A 250 -4.88 21.41 -8.92
C GLY A 250 -3.91 22.54 -8.53
N VAL A 251 -2.96 22.28 -7.62
CA VAL A 251 -1.84 23.19 -7.33
C VAL A 251 -0.95 23.28 -8.58
N ARG A 252 -0.45 24.49 -8.87
CA ARG A 252 0.39 24.76 -10.03
C ARG A 252 1.67 25.50 -9.62
N GLU A 253 2.69 25.40 -10.46
CA GLU A 253 3.89 26.21 -10.34
C GLU A 253 3.54 27.70 -10.35
N GLY A 254 4.21 28.48 -9.50
CA GLY A 254 3.92 29.90 -9.27
C GLY A 254 2.82 30.19 -8.23
N ASP A 255 2.07 29.20 -7.75
CA ASP A 255 1.09 29.40 -6.67
C ASP A 255 1.81 29.79 -5.37
N ARG A 256 1.31 30.80 -4.66
CA ARG A 256 1.80 31.21 -3.33
C ARG A 256 0.89 30.62 -2.25
N ILE A 257 1.47 29.94 -1.27
CA ILE A 257 0.74 29.43 -0.12
C ILE A 257 0.39 30.60 0.81
N VAL A 258 -0.87 30.73 1.16
CA VAL A 258 -1.40 31.78 2.04
C VAL A 258 -1.81 31.21 3.39
N ALA A 259 -2.48 30.05 3.39
CA ALA A 259 -2.89 29.39 4.61
C ALA A 259 -2.91 27.86 4.47
N ILE A 260 -2.76 27.17 5.59
CA ILE A 260 -2.92 25.72 5.74
C ILE A 260 -3.96 25.47 6.81
N ASP A 261 -5.04 24.74 6.46
CA ASP A 261 -6.18 24.43 7.33
C ASP A 261 -6.76 25.69 8.03
N GLY A 262 -6.80 26.82 7.31
CA GLY A 262 -7.29 28.10 7.79
C GLY A 262 -6.31 28.88 8.67
N ARG A 263 -5.11 28.37 8.92
CA ARG A 263 -4.04 29.10 9.62
C ARG A 263 -3.18 29.83 8.61
N ASN A 264 -3.02 31.14 8.79
CA ASN A 264 -2.14 31.95 7.92
C ASN A 264 -0.69 31.46 8.02
N GLU A 265 -0.20 30.86 6.98
CA GLU A 265 1.14 30.30 6.88
C GLU A 265 1.74 30.74 5.54
N THR A 266 2.53 31.80 5.57
CA THR A 266 3.18 32.34 4.36
C THR A 266 4.66 32.00 4.29
N ASN A 267 5.28 31.76 5.44
CA ASN A 267 6.70 31.44 5.52
C ASN A 267 6.96 30.00 5.09
N ARG A 268 7.91 29.81 4.18
CA ARG A 268 8.28 28.51 3.62
C ARG A 268 8.60 27.45 4.68
N LEU A 269 9.38 27.79 5.70
CA LEU A 269 9.78 26.84 6.73
C LEU A 269 8.58 26.37 7.55
N ARG A 270 7.68 27.28 7.95
CA ARG A 270 6.48 26.95 8.70
C ARG A 270 5.51 26.10 7.87
N VAL A 271 5.34 26.41 6.58
CA VAL A 271 4.56 25.59 5.65
C VAL A 271 5.10 24.18 5.60
N ILE A 272 6.42 24.01 5.43
CA ILE A 272 7.06 22.69 5.40
C ILE A 272 6.88 21.96 6.74
N GLU A 273 7.05 22.62 7.87
CA GLU A 273 6.87 22.05 9.20
C GLU A 273 5.44 21.56 9.40
N SER A 274 4.45 22.39 9.13
CA SER A 274 3.02 22.04 9.20
C SER A 274 2.65 20.84 8.33
N LEU A 275 3.26 20.71 7.15
CA LEU A 275 3.02 19.59 6.25
C LEU A 275 3.76 18.31 6.69
N ARG A 276 4.92 18.44 7.33
CA ARG A 276 5.69 17.28 7.84
C ARG A 276 4.98 16.52 8.95
N GLU A 277 4.09 17.16 9.69
CA GLU A 277 3.29 16.54 10.74
C GLU A 277 2.12 15.69 10.21
N ARG A 278 1.88 15.71 8.89
CA ARG A 278 0.74 15.05 8.26
C ARG A 278 1.11 13.65 7.77
N PHE A 279 0.33 12.66 8.18
CA PHE A 279 0.51 11.29 7.72
C PHE A 279 -0.05 11.05 6.31
N PRO A 280 0.52 10.10 5.55
CA PRO A 280 -0.08 9.68 4.29
C PRO A 280 -1.55 9.29 4.47
N GLY A 281 -2.39 9.71 3.52
CA GLY A 281 -3.84 9.52 3.56
C GLY A 281 -4.61 10.68 4.18
N GLU A 282 -3.95 11.57 4.94
CA GLU A 282 -4.61 12.76 5.48
C GLU A 282 -4.81 13.84 4.43
N SER A 283 -5.93 14.52 4.50
CA SER A 283 -6.21 15.69 3.66
C SER A 283 -5.76 16.96 4.36
N VAL A 284 -5.29 17.93 3.59
CA VAL A 284 -4.92 19.26 4.03
C VAL A 284 -5.61 20.28 3.12
N ARG A 285 -6.19 21.31 3.70
CA ARG A 285 -6.73 22.45 2.96
C ARG A 285 -5.63 23.48 2.76
N LEU A 286 -5.32 23.75 1.50
CA LEU A 286 -4.39 24.79 1.10
C LEU A 286 -5.17 26.00 0.59
N THR A 287 -4.98 27.15 1.20
CA THR A 287 -5.40 28.42 0.61
C THR A 287 -4.21 28.96 -0.16
N ILE A 288 -4.35 29.11 -1.46
CA ILE A 288 -3.29 29.59 -2.35
C ILE A 288 -3.70 30.89 -3.03
N ARG A 289 -2.70 31.67 -3.44
CA ARG A 289 -2.88 32.83 -4.33
C ARG A 289 -2.24 32.55 -5.66
N ARG A 290 -3.03 32.61 -6.73
CA ARG A 290 -2.58 32.36 -8.11
C ARG A 290 -2.52 33.66 -8.89
N GLY A 291 -1.38 33.89 -9.55
CA GLY A 291 -1.19 35.06 -10.39
C GLY A 291 -1.40 36.39 -9.66
N LYS A 292 -2.15 37.30 -10.27
CA LYS A 292 -2.34 38.67 -9.76
C LYS A 292 -3.40 38.85 -8.72
N GLY A 293 -3.97 37.77 -8.13
CA GLY A 293 -4.84 37.94 -6.99
C GLY A 293 -5.98 36.92 -6.79
N GLU A 294 -6.11 35.91 -7.62
CA GLU A 294 -7.10 34.85 -7.39
C GLU A 294 -6.70 34.02 -6.16
N THR A 295 -7.59 33.95 -5.16
CA THR A 295 -7.41 33.10 -3.99
C THR A 295 -8.26 31.84 -4.17
N LEU A 296 -7.66 30.67 -4.01
CA LEU A 296 -8.30 29.38 -4.18
C LEU A 296 -8.10 28.52 -2.93
N ASP A 297 -9.14 27.82 -2.50
CA ASP A 297 -9.09 26.79 -1.48
C ASP A 297 -9.05 25.42 -2.15
N LEU A 298 -7.96 24.70 -1.96
CA LEU A 298 -7.72 23.39 -2.53
C LEU A 298 -7.57 22.35 -1.41
N VAL A 299 -8.20 21.19 -1.58
CA VAL A 299 -8.01 20.06 -0.65
C VAL A 299 -7.06 19.06 -1.29
N ALA A 300 -5.86 18.96 -0.74
CA ALA A 300 -4.82 18.06 -1.20
C ALA A 300 -4.63 16.90 -0.23
N LYS A 301 -4.37 15.69 -0.77
CA LYS A 301 -4.13 14.49 0.04
C LYS A 301 -2.63 14.25 0.18
N ILE A 302 -2.17 14.06 1.42
CA ILE A 302 -0.79 13.64 1.70
C ILE A 302 -0.59 12.22 1.15
N GLN A 303 0.49 12.02 0.42
CA GLN A 303 0.86 10.72 -0.15
C GLN A 303 2.21 10.28 0.38
N ASP A 304 2.46 8.97 0.33
CA ASP A 304 3.77 8.41 0.62
C ASP A 304 4.75 8.68 -0.54
N VAL A 305 5.96 9.10 -0.22
CA VAL A 305 7.01 9.38 -1.22
C VAL A 305 7.25 8.18 -2.13
N GLY A 306 7.25 6.96 -1.57
CA GLY A 306 7.45 5.75 -2.36
C GLY A 306 6.39 5.55 -3.44
N MET A 307 5.17 6.04 -3.22
CA MET A 307 4.11 6.01 -4.25
C MET A 307 4.29 7.08 -5.31
N MET A 308 4.75 8.27 -4.95
CA MET A 308 4.95 9.37 -5.90
C MET A 308 6.13 9.13 -6.84
N GLN A 309 7.15 8.40 -6.39
CA GLN A 309 8.35 8.11 -7.16
C GLN A 309 8.26 6.83 -7.99
N GLU A 310 7.17 6.09 -7.84
CA GLU A 310 6.97 4.82 -8.53
C GLU A 310 6.69 5.04 -10.02
N SER A 311 7.35 4.28 -10.87
CA SER A 311 7.05 4.26 -12.30
C SER A 311 5.71 3.55 -12.56
N GLU A 312 5.10 3.81 -13.72
CA GLU A 312 3.87 3.11 -14.13
C GLU A 312 4.05 1.58 -14.20
N ASN A 313 5.23 1.12 -14.65
CA ASN A 313 5.56 -0.30 -14.69
C ASN A 313 5.70 -0.90 -13.30
N ASP A 314 6.36 -0.20 -12.37
CA ASP A 314 6.49 -0.65 -10.98
C ASP A 314 5.13 -0.72 -10.30
N SER A 315 4.26 0.25 -10.55
CA SER A 315 2.88 0.25 -10.04
C SER A 315 2.09 -0.97 -10.53
N LYS A 316 2.21 -1.33 -11.80
CA LYS A 316 1.58 -2.54 -12.36
C LYS A 316 2.13 -3.83 -11.72
N ILE A 317 3.44 -3.89 -11.46
CA ILE A 317 4.09 -5.06 -10.84
C ILE A 317 3.71 -5.17 -9.36
N ASN A 318 3.71 -4.06 -8.63
CA ASN A 318 3.40 -4.02 -7.20
C ASN A 318 1.92 -4.24 -6.92
N GLY A 319 1.05 -3.85 -7.85
CA GLY A 319 -0.40 -3.86 -7.67
C GLY A 319 -0.88 -2.83 -6.62
N PRO A 320 -2.14 -2.92 -6.17
CA PRO A 320 -2.71 -1.96 -5.24
C PRO A 320 -1.93 -1.93 -3.92
N ARG A 321 -1.67 -0.73 -3.40
CA ARG A 321 -0.98 -0.49 -2.12
C ARG A 321 -1.88 0.25 -1.15
N SER A 322 -1.61 0.10 0.14
CA SER A 322 -2.32 0.81 1.19
C SER A 322 -2.08 2.32 1.07
N THR A 323 -3.06 3.11 1.50
CA THR A 323 -2.97 4.58 1.50
C THR A 323 -1.80 5.09 2.35
N ARG A 324 -1.52 4.44 3.48
CA ARG A 324 -0.39 4.73 4.35
C ARG A 324 0.59 3.57 4.39
N LEU A 325 1.85 3.83 4.02
CA LEU A 325 2.95 2.86 3.95
C LEU A 325 4.07 3.12 4.97
N SER A 326 4.01 4.25 5.68
CA SER A 326 5.11 4.76 6.52
C SER A 326 4.62 5.46 7.78
N GLY A 327 5.55 5.87 8.65
CA GLY A 327 5.23 6.55 9.91
C GLY A 327 4.69 5.59 10.96
N PHE A 328 5.13 4.34 10.99
CA PHE A 328 4.80 3.38 12.03
C PHE A 328 5.91 3.34 13.08
N GLU A 329 5.55 3.54 14.33
CA GLU A 329 6.49 3.50 15.46
C GLU A 329 7.22 2.17 15.53
N ARG A 330 6.47 1.08 15.36
CA ARG A 330 6.97 -0.28 15.38
C ARG A 330 6.14 -1.16 14.45
N ALA A 331 6.78 -1.73 13.44
CA ALA A 331 6.13 -2.64 12.51
C ALA A 331 7.02 -3.84 12.20
N MET A 332 6.41 -5.01 12.17
CA MET A 332 6.98 -6.24 11.65
C MET A 332 6.78 -6.27 10.13
N GLN A 333 7.81 -6.63 9.37
CA GLN A 333 7.70 -6.83 7.93
C GLN A 333 7.56 -8.30 7.60
N HIS A 334 6.66 -8.61 6.67
CA HIS A 334 6.44 -9.96 6.18
C HIS A 334 6.12 -9.97 4.67
N ASP A 335 6.22 -11.13 4.06
CA ASP A 335 6.05 -11.32 2.61
C ASP A 335 4.70 -11.96 2.23
N THR A 336 3.74 -12.00 3.16
CA THR A 336 2.37 -12.42 2.84
C THR A 336 1.76 -11.46 1.83
N VAL A 337 1.27 -12.00 0.73
CA VAL A 337 0.55 -11.19 -0.28
C VAL A 337 -0.88 -10.98 0.20
N ILE A 338 -1.16 -9.75 0.62
CA ILE A 338 -2.49 -9.28 1.03
C ILE A 338 -2.91 -8.10 0.16
N ASN A 339 -4.20 -7.81 0.08
CA ASN A 339 -4.70 -6.58 -0.53
C ASN A 339 -4.89 -5.47 0.51
N PRO A 340 -4.97 -4.19 0.14
CA PRO A 340 -5.23 -3.10 1.07
C PRO A 340 -6.51 -3.28 1.91
N ASP A 341 -7.59 -3.80 1.30
CA ASP A 341 -8.87 -4.11 1.96
C ASP A 341 -8.80 -5.31 2.93
N GLN A 342 -7.67 -6.03 2.95
CA GLN A 342 -7.36 -7.10 3.90
C GLN A 342 -6.46 -6.62 5.06
N CYS A 343 -6.00 -5.38 5.04
CA CYS A 343 -5.37 -4.74 6.19
C CYS A 343 -6.43 -4.51 7.29
N GLY A 344 -5.99 -4.47 8.55
CA GLY A 344 -6.88 -4.45 9.72
C GLY A 344 -7.20 -5.84 10.27
N GLY A 345 -6.88 -6.89 9.51
CA GLY A 345 -7.04 -8.28 9.93
C GLY A 345 -5.83 -8.84 10.70
N PRO A 346 -6.01 -9.98 11.39
CA PRO A 346 -4.98 -10.59 12.22
C PRO A 346 -3.86 -11.24 11.41
N VAL A 347 -2.66 -11.21 12.00
CA VAL A 347 -1.51 -12.04 11.64
C VAL A 347 -1.34 -13.12 12.69
N VAL A 348 -1.29 -14.38 12.26
CA VAL A 348 -1.28 -15.55 13.12
C VAL A 348 -0.02 -16.37 12.89
N ASP A 349 0.59 -16.86 13.96
CA ASP A 349 1.73 -17.79 13.88
C ASP A 349 1.27 -19.25 13.71
N THR A 350 2.22 -20.13 13.50
CA THR A 350 1.96 -21.58 13.32
C THR A 350 1.43 -22.29 14.57
N SER A 351 1.40 -21.61 15.71
CA SER A 351 0.79 -22.08 16.95
C SER A 351 -0.65 -21.60 17.14
N GLY A 352 -1.17 -20.83 16.17
CA GLY A 352 -2.53 -20.25 16.25
C GLY A 352 -2.62 -18.96 17.08
N ARG A 353 -1.49 -18.38 17.52
CA ARG A 353 -1.47 -17.14 18.31
C ARG A 353 -1.55 -15.94 17.36
N VAL A 354 -2.38 -14.97 17.70
CA VAL A 354 -2.47 -13.69 16.97
C VAL A 354 -1.30 -12.79 17.40
N VAL A 355 -0.24 -12.75 16.59
CA VAL A 355 1.02 -12.04 16.88
C VAL A 355 1.01 -10.60 16.40
N GLY A 356 0.00 -10.20 15.65
CA GLY A 356 -0.11 -8.82 15.16
C GLY A 356 -1.36 -8.57 14.33
N MET A 357 -1.42 -7.36 13.78
CA MET A 357 -2.48 -6.87 12.90
C MET A 357 -1.86 -6.34 11.61
N ASN A 358 -2.29 -6.83 10.47
CA ASN A 358 -1.88 -6.29 9.17
C ASN A 358 -2.22 -4.80 9.09
N ILE A 359 -1.23 -3.95 8.82
CA ILE A 359 -1.45 -2.51 8.80
C ILE A 359 -1.24 -1.89 7.42
N ALA A 360 -0.34 -2.44 6.61
CA ALA A 360 -0.13 -1.92 5.27
C ALA A 360 0.39 -2.98 4.30
N ARG A 361 -0.10 -2.94 3.07
CA ARG A 361 0.54 -3.53 1.91
C ARG A 361 1.41 -2.45 1.26
N ALA A 362 2.73 -2.61 1.33
CA ALA A 362 3.68 -1.62 0.83
C ALA A 362 4.25 -1.98 -0.54
N GLY A 363 4.10 -3.22 -1.00
CA GLY A 363 4.56 -3.68 -2.30
C GLY A 363 4.11 -5.11 -2.58
N ARG A 364 4.60 -5.66 -3.69
CA ARG A 364 4.21 -7.01 -4.13
C ARG A 364 4.44 -8.10 -3.07
N VAL A 365 5.58 -8.04 -2.39
CA VAL A 365 6.01 -8.99 -1.37
C VAL A 365 6.43 -8.28 -0.08
N VAL A 366 5.91 -7.10 0.16
CA VAL A 366 6.18 -6.31 1.35
C VAL A 366 4.87 -5.90 2.00
N SER A 367 4.61 -6.48 3.15
CA SER A 367 3.48 -6.13 4.01
C SER A 367 4.00 -5.81 5.40
N TYR A 368 3.32 -4.89 6.09
CA TYR A 368 3.62 -4.52 7.46
C TYR A 368 2.49 -4.96 8.37
N ALA A 369 2.87 -5.41 9.58
CA ALA A 369 1.95 -5.69 10.66
C ALA A 369 2.39 -4.97 11.94
N LEU A 370 1.43 -4.44 12.68
CA LEU A 370 1.68 -3.93 14.04
C LEU A 370 1.74 -5.13 14.99
N PRO A 371 2.74 -5.18 15.89
CA PRO A 371 2.84 -6.21 16.90
C PRO A 371 1.62 -6.22 17.85
N SER A 372 1.25 -7.40 18.35
CA SER A 372 0.08 -7.58 19.22
C SER A 372 0.13 -6.72 20.48
N THR A 373 1.30 -6.53 21.08
CA THR A 373 1.45 -5.68 22.27
C THR A 373 1.18 -4.22 22.00
N LEU A 374 1.60 -3.71 20.82
CA LEU A 374 1.32 -2.34 20.40
C LEU A 374 -0.18 -2.14 20.12
N VAL A 375 -0.80 -3.10 19.42
CA VAL A 375 -2.25 -3.08 19.13
C VAL A 375 -3.04 -3.05 20.43
N ARG A 376 -2.71 -3.92 21.40
CA ARG A 376 -3.36 -3.98 22.72
C ARG A 376 -3.23 -2.64 23.45
N ALA A 377 -2.01 -2.12 23.58
CA ALA A 377 -1.77 -0.84 24.26
C ALA A 377 -2.55 0.32 23.60
N ALA A 378 -2.70 0.31 22.27
CA ALA A 378 -3.48 1.30 21.56
C ALA A 378 -4.98 1.16 21.85
N ILE A 379 -5.51 -0.07 21.89
CA ILE A 379 -6.92 -0.36 22.25
C ILE A 379 -7.20 0.14 23.66
N ASP A 380 -6.36 -0.21 24.64
CA ASP A 380 -6.54 0.17 26.05
C ASP A 380 -6.59 1.70 26.21
N ARG A 381 -5.67 2.41 25.55
CA ARG A 381 -5.65 3.89 25.56
C ARG A 381 -6.90 4.49 24.92
N MET A 382 -7.28 4.02 23.72
CA MET A 382 -8.48 4.53 23.02
C MET A 382 -9.76 4.27 23.81
N THR A 383 -9.87 3.12 24.47
CA THR A 383 -11.01 2.77 25.32
C THR A 383 -11.09 3.68 26.54
N ALA A 384 -9.96 3.92 27.21
CA ALA A 384 -9.91 4.81 28.38
C ALA A 384 -10.27 6.26 28.01
N GLU A 385 -9.77 6.75 26.88
CA GLU A 385 -10.08 8.11 26.39
C GLU A 385 -11.56 8.28 26.05
N SER A 386 -12.15 7.29 25.39
CA SER A 386 -13.57 7.33 25.04
C SER A 386 -14.48 7.30 26.28
N ALA A 387 -14.11 6.52 27.31
CA ALA A 387 -14.84 6.49 28.58
C ALA A 387 -14.80 7.86 29.30
N ASN A 388 -13.63 8.52 29.33
CA ASN A 388 -13.48 9.84 29.92
C ASN A 388 -14.28 10.91 29.17
N MET A 389 -14.34 10.87 27.84
CA MET A 389 -15.15 11.78 27.03
C MET A 389 -16.65 11.59 27.24
N SER A 390 -17.10 10.37 27.50
CA SER A 390 -18.50 10.07 27.78
C SER A 390 -18.90 10.51 29.21
N ALA A 391 -17.99 10.46 30.17
CA ALA A 391 -18.23 10.88 31.55
C ALA A 391 -18.25 12.43 31.72
N SER A 392 -17.71 13.18 30.76
CA SER A 392 -17.62 14.63 30.77
C SER A 392 -18.78 15.34 30.02
N LYS A 393 -19.68 14.58 29.41
CA LYS A 393 -20.92 15.04 28.76
C LYS A 393 -22.12 14.79 29.66
#